data_f36ce68d002cb6ef747492e92320167c
#
_entry.id   f36ce68d002cb6ef747492e92320167c
#
_cell.length_a   1.000
_cell.length_b   1.000
_cell.length_c   1.000
_cell.angle_alpha   90.00
_cell.angle_beta   90.00
_cell.angle_gamma   90.00
#
_symmetry.space_group_name_H-M   'P 1'
#
loop_
_entity.id
_entity.type
_entity.pdbx_description
1 polymer ?
#
loop_
_entity_poly.entity_id
_entity_poly.type
_entity_poly.pdbx_seq_one_letter_code
_entity_poly.pdbx_strand_id
1 'polypeptide(L)'
;MRGTLFFLIFIILQVHVTSKPVVITGNDKQTINLMVWICPDATLFAMIQSALQQYRTVDDINKSVQDQVTGYKNAIWLVNTINYSRTTANTDPIPNTSSKNLCFIQAPSEQLIVFIAAVVA
;
A
#
# COMPACT_ATOMS: atom_id res chain seq x y z
N MET A 1 22.12 -26.42 -21.23
CA MET A 1 21.93 -26.37 -19.78
C MET A 1 22.19 -25.01 -19.19
N ARG A 2 23.23 -24.32 -19.55
CA ARG A 2 23.51 -22.99 -19.04
C ARG A 2 22.45 -21.95 -19.44
N GLY A 3 21.86 -22.08 -20.62
CA GLY A 3 20.82 -21.18 -21.09
C GLY A 3 19.52 -21.26 -20.29
N THR A 4 19.21 -22.46 -19.76
CA THR A 4 18.01 -22.65 -18.96
C THR A 4 18.13 -21.99 -17.60
N LEU A 5 19.31 -22.04 -17.00
CA LEU A 5 19.56 -21.38 -15.72
C LEU A 5 19.49 -19.87 -15.85
N PHE A 6 20.04 -19.33 -16.92
CA PHE A 6 19.98 -17.91 -17.21
C PHE A 6 18.56 -17.42 -17.40
N PHE A 7 17.76 -18.21 -18.07
CA PHE A 7 16.35 -17.92 -18.31
C PHE A 7 15.55 -17.88 -17.00
N LEU A 8 15.83 -18.80 -16.09
CA LEU A 8 15.18 -18.83 -14.78
C LEU A 8 15.52 -17.60 -13.93
N ILE A 9 16.75 -17.16 -13.94
CA ILE A 9 17.18 -15.95 -13.23
C ILE A 9 16.47 -14.73 -13.79
N PHE A 10 16.31 -14.65 -15.11
CA PHE A 10 15.63 -13.55 -15.75
C PHE A 10 14.16 -13.50 -15.38
N ILE A 11 13.48 -14.64 -15.30
CA ILE A 11 12.09 -14.74 -14.88
C ILE A 11 11.92 -14.29 -13.43
N ILE A 12 12.83 -14.69 -12.56
CA ILE A 12 12.80 -14.28 -11.15
C ILE A 12 12.93 -12.77 -11.00
N LEU A 13 13.78 -12.14 -11.80
CA LEU A 13 13.92 -10.69 -11.80
C LEU A 13 12.67 -9.95 -12.26
N GLN A 14 11.88 -10.56 -13.13
CA GLN A 14 10.63 -9.95 -13.60
C GLN A 14 9.49 -10.06 -12.59
N VAL A 15 9.60 -10.92 -11.60
CA VAL A 15 8.58 -11.16 -10.58
C VAL A 15 8.69 -10.16 -9.42
N HIS A 16 9.61 -9.21 -9.49
CA HIS A 16 9.84 -8.24 -8.42
C HIS A 16 8.69 -7.29 -8.14
N VAL A 17 7.70 -7.20 -9.01
CA VAL A 17 6.66 -6.19 -8.95
C VAL A 17 5.36 -6.75 -8.37
N THR A 18 5.42 -7.92 -7.77
CA THR A 18 4.21 -8.51 -7.18
C THR A 18 3.91 -7.89 -5.83
N SER A 19 2.63 -7.59 -5.63
CA SER A 19 2.12 -7.19 -4.35
C SER A 19 2.38 -8.27 -3.30
N LYS A 20 2.64 -7.84 -2.07
CA LYS A 20 2.83 -8.75 -0.95
C LYS A 20 1.54 -8.85 -0.16
N PRO A 21 0.96 -10.06 0.00
CA PRO A 21 -0.22 -10.23 0.82
C PRO A 21 0.12 -10.12 2.30
N VAL A 22 -0.69 -9.37 3.03
CA VAL A 22 -0.60 -9.23 4.49
C VAL A 22 -1.99 -9.35 5.06
N VAL A 23 -2.13 -10.03 6.18
CA VAL A 23 -3.41 -10.17 6.88
C VAL A 23 -3.33 -9.43 8.20
N ILE A 24 -4.30 -8.54 8.43
CA ILE A 24 -4.43 -7.83 9.71
C ILE A 24 -5.79 -8.14 10.33
N THR A 25 -5.92 -7.85 11.61
CA THR A 25 -7.17 -8.02 12.34
C THR A 25 -7.68 -6.66 12.77
N GLY A 26 -8.92 -6.35 12.39
CA GLY A 26 -9.57 -5.12 12.81
C GLY A 26 -9.95 -5.12 14.30
N ASN A 27 -10.23 -3.95 14.84
CA ASN A 27 -10.70 -3.81 16.22
C ASN A 27 -12.05 -4.49 16.45
N ASP A 28 -12.84 -4.65 15.39
CA ASP A 28 -14.08 -5.41 15.38
C ASP A 28 -13.87 -6.93 15.22
N LYS A 29 -12.61 -7.39 15.30
CA LYS A 29 -12.19 -8.77 15.16
C LYS A 29 -12.38 -9.36 13.76
N GLN A 30 -12.70 -8.56 12.78
CA GLN A 30 -12.75 -9.01 11.39
C GLN A 30 -11.35 -9.10 10.80
N THR A 31 -11.16 -10.10 9.96
CA THR A 31 -9.91 -10.24 9.20
C THR A 31 -9.93 -9.31 7.99
N ILE A 32 -8.86 -8.58 7.80
CA ILE A 32 -8.69 -7.68 6.67
C ILE A 32 -7.48 -8.15 5.86
N ASN A 33 -7.72 -8.52 4.61
CA ASN A 33 -6.66 -8.91 3.70
C ASN A 33 -6.12 -7.68 2.99
N LEU A 34 -4.82 -7.52 3.01
CA LEU A 34 -4.13 -6.41 2.37
C LEU A 34 -3.23 -6.90 1.27
N MET A 35 -3.11 -6.10 0.22
CA MET A 35 -2.11 -6.26 -0.82
C MET A 35 -1.18 -5.06 -0.74
N VAL A 36 0.05 -5.28 -0.29
CA VAL A 36 1.05 -4.23 -0.20
C VAL A 36 1.78 -4.15 -1.53
N TRP A 37 1.48 -3.12 -2.31
CA TRP A 37 2.12 -2.93 -3.60
C TRP A 37 3.51 -2.32 -3.44
N ILE A 38 3.60 -1.29 -2.61
CA ILE A 38 4.87 -0.68 -2.27
C ILE A 38 4.69 0.04 -0.93
N CYS A 39 5.49 -0.27 0.04
CA CYS A 39 5.52 0.43 1.32
C CYS A 39 6.81 0.07 2.06
N PRO A 40 7.95 0.62 1.67
CA PRO A 40 9.21 0.27 2.30
C PRO A 40 9.37 0.79 3.72
N ASP A 41 8.61 1.84 4.10
CA ASP A 41 8.69 2.42 5.43
C ASP A 41 7.69 1.73 6.36
N ALA A 42 8.19 0.99 7.33
CA ALA A 42 7.37 0.25 8.29
C ALA A 42 6.47 1.17 9.13
N THR A 43 6.90 2.39 9.39
CA THR A 43 6.11 3.35 10.15
C THR A 43 4.90 3.83 9.37
N LEU A 44 5.06 4.12 8.08
CA LEU A 44 3.94 4.46 7.21
C LEU A 44 2.96 3.30 7.10
N PHE A 45 3.46 2.08 6.96
CA PHE A 45 2.63 0.89 6.95
C PHE A 45 1.80 0.78 8.23
N ALA A 46 2.42 0.99 9.39
CA ALA A 46 1.73 0.91 10.67
C ALA A 46 0.62 1.96 10.81
N MET A 47 0.81 3.13 10.24
CA MET A 47 -0.21 4.19 10.23
C MET A 47 -1.45 3.77 9.43
N ILE A 48 -1.24 3.21 8.25
CA ILE A 48 -2.34 2.70 7.42
C ILE A 48 -3.01 1.52 8.11
N GLN A 49 -2.24 0.59 8.65
CA GLN A 49 -2.77 -0.56 9.37
C GLN A 49 -3.66 -0.12 10.52
N SER A 50 -3.21 0.81 11.33
CA SER A 50 -3.97 1.35 12.45
C SER A 50 -5.29 1.96 12.01
N ALA A 51 -5.27 2.74 10.93
CA ALA A 51 -6.49 3.36 10.40
C ALA A 51 -7.48 2.30 9.89
N LEU A 52 -7.01 1.29 9.17
CA LEU A 52 -7.87 0.23 8.64
C LEU A 52 -8.42 -0.67 9.74
N GLN A 53 -7.70 -0.82 10.84
CA GLN A 53 -8.19 -1.58 12.00
C GLN A 53 -9.33 -0.89 12.72
N GLN A 54 -9.34 0.45 12.72
CA GLN A 54 -10.29 1.24 13.51
C GLN A 54 -11.48 1.72 12.70
N TYR A 55 -11.32 1.99 11.43
CA TYR A 55 -12.31 2.67 10.60
C TYR A 55 -12.67 1.89 9.36
N ARG A 56 -13.87 2.16 8.81
CA ARG A 56 -14.38 1.48 7.62
C ARG A 56 -14.76 2.44 6.49
N THR A 57 -14.88 3.73 6.78
CA THR A 57 -15.24 4.72 5.76
C THR A 57 -13.99 5.37 5.17
N VAL A 58 -14.09 5.77 3.92
CA VAL A 58 -13.00 6.46 3.22
C VAL A 58 -12.57 7.71 4.00
N ASP A 59 -13.52 8.51 4.41
CA ASP A 59 -13.22 9.79 5.08
C ASP A 59 -12.53 9.58 6.42
N ASP A 60 -12.98 8.63 7.21
CA ASP A 60 -12.39 8.34 8.52
C ASP A 60 -10.98 7.75 8.39
N ILE A 61 -10.79 6.83 7.44
CA ILE A 61 -9.48 6.23 7.18
C ILE A 61 -8.51 7.32 6.71
N ASN A 62 -8.94 8.13 5.76
CA ASN A 62 -8.09 9.18 5.22
C ASN A 62 -7.69 10.19 6.29
N LYS A 63 -8.65 10.62 7.11
CA LYS A 63 -8.38 11.53 8.21
C LYS A 63 -7.41 10.94 9.23
N SER A 64 -7.60 9.68 9.59
CA SER A 64 -6.72 9.00 10.54
C SER A 64 -5.28 8.94 10.03
N VAL A 65 -5.09 8.56 8.77
CA VAL A 65 -3.76 8.49 8.19
C VAL A 65 -3.15 9.89 8.09
N GLN A 66 -3.92 10.87 7.66
CA GLN A 66 -3.45 12.25 7.56
C GLN A 66 -3.00 12.78 8.93
N ASP A 67 -3.78 12.54 9.97
CA ASP A 67 -3.45 12.98 11.32
C ASP A 67 -2.17 12.30 11.83
N GLN A 68 -2.01 11.02 11.55
CA GLN A 68 -0.84 10.27 12.00
C GLN A 68 0.45 10.69 11.27
N VAL A 69 0.35 10.98 9.96
CA VAL A 69 1.52 11.24 9.15
C VAL A 69 1.97 12.70 9.20
N THR A 70 1.12 13.60 9.67
CA THR A 70 1.44 15.03 9.76
C THR A 70 2.70 15.23 10.62
N GLY A 71 3.69 15.89 10.04
CA GLY A 71 4.97 16.16 10.70
C GLY A 71 5.97 15.02 10.66
N TYR A 72 5.59 13.85 10.17
CA TYR A 72 6.49 12.72 10.08
C TYR A 72 7.67 13.05 9.15
N LYS A 73 8.89 12.85 9.64
CA LYS A 73 10.14 13.15 8.93
C LYS A 73 10.23 14.58 8.40
N ASN A 74 9.52 15.52 9.00
CA ASN A 74 9.46 16.92 8.58
C ASN A 74 9.09 17.11 7.10
N ALA A 75 8.32 16.18 6.56
CA ALA A 75 7.85 16.23 5.18
C ALA A 75 6.39 16.64 5.13
N ILE A 76 5.95 17.07 3.96
CA ILE A 76 4.55 17.26 3.62
C ILE A 76 4.06 15.99 2.96
N TRP A 77 2.96 15.45 3.44
CA TRP A 77 2.45 14.16 2.98
C TRP A 77 1.12 14.32 2.26
N LEU A 78 1.04 13.71 1.09
CA LEU A 78 -0.21 13.52 0.36
C LEU A 78 -0.82 12.20 0.79
N VAL A 79 -2.05 12.23 1.30
CA VAL A 79 -2.79 11.04 1.68
C VAL A 79 -4.06 10.97 0.84
N ASN A 80 -4.30 9.83 0.24
CA ASN A 80 -5.51 9.61 -0.53
C ASN A 80 -6.06 8.21 -0.29
N THR A 81 -7.34 8.15 0.07
CA THR A 81 -8.06 6.90 0.27
C THR A 81 -9.19 6.84 -0.74
N ILE A 82 -9.26 5.75 -1.50
CA ILE A 82 -10.21 5.59 -2.59
C ILE A 82 -11.00 4.31 -2.39
N ASN A 83 -12.31 4.39 -2.58
CA ASN A 83 -13.17 3.22 -2.72
C ASN A 83 -13.37 2.96 -4.21
N TYR A 84 -12.97 1.77 -4.67
CA TYR A 84 -13.06 1.41 -6.07
C TYR A 84 -14.13 0.35 -6.35
N SER A 85 -15.26 0.44 -5.69
CA SER A 85 -16.28 -0.60 -5.67
C SER A 85 -16.72 -1.15 -7.04
N ARG A 86 -16.32 -0.56 -8.14
CA ARG A 86 -16.74 -0.98 -9.47
C ARG A 86 -15.68 -1.04 -10.53
N THR A 87 -14.53 -0.53 -10.28
CA THR A 87 -13.48 -0.56 -11.26
C THR A 87 -12.68 -1.81 -11.05
N THR A 88 -12.70 -2.65 -12.03
CA THR A 88 -11.52 -3.45 -12.22
C THR A 88 -10.37 -2.48 -12.11
N ALA A 89 -9.65 -2.59 -11.03
CA ALA A 89 -8.42 -1.86 -10.91
C ALA A 89 -7.56 -2.25 -12.09
N ASN A 90 -7.78 -1.57 -13.18
CA ASN A 90 -6.86 -1.61 -14.27
C ASN A 90 -5.66 -0.85 -13.75
N THR A 91 -4.92 -1.53 -12.95
CA THR A 91 -3.72 -0.98 -12.40
C THR A 91 -2.74 -0.92 -13.53
N ASP A 92 -2.62 0.24 -14.10
CA ASP A 92 -1.37 0.57 -14.73
C ASP A 92 -0.27 0.18 -13.77
N PRO A 93 0.74 -0.52 -14.23
CA PRO A 93 1.80 -0.96 -13.34
C PRO A 93 2.32 0.25 -12.58
N ILE A 94 2.25 0.14 -11.28
CA ILE A 94 2.80 1.16 -10.41
C ILE A 94 4.26 1.32 -10.79
N PRO A 95 4.70 2.54 -11.08
CA PRO A 95 6.09 2.75 -11.43
C PRO A 95 6.97 2.12 -10.37
N ASN A 96 7.94 1.35 -10.81
CA ASN A 96 8.91 0.73 -9.94
C ASN A 96 9.73 1.83 -9.28
N THR A 97 9.23 2.35 -8.18
CA THR A 97 9.93 3.36 -7.42
C THR A 97 10.45 2.74 -6.14
N SER A 98 11.72 2.91 -5.90
CA SER A 98 12.35 2.52 -4.65
C SER A 98 12.24 3.62 -3.59
N SER A 99 11.37 4.59 -3.81
CA SER A 99 11.21 5.70 -2.88
C SER A 99 10.71 5.21 -1.52
N LYS A 100 11.46 5.51 -0.49
CA LYS A 100 11.06 5.24 0.90
C LYS A 100 9.91 6.13 1.36
N ASN A 101 9.51 7.08 0.54
CA ASN A 101 8.51 8.08 0.85
C ASN A 101 7.19 7.81 0.14
N LEU A 102 6.95 6.56 -0.21
CA LEU A 102 5.74 6.14 -0.90
C LEU A 102 5.18 4.90 -0.21
N CYS A 103 3.88 4.89 0.02
CA CYS A 103 3.18 3.72 0.52
C CYS A 103 1.86 3.57 -0.23
N PHE A 104 1.65 2.41 -0.83
CA PHE A 104 0.46 2.10 -1.61
C PHE A 104 -0.04 0.73 -1.16
N ILE A 105 -1.21 0.72 -0.53
CA ILE A 105 -1.80 -0.50 0.02
C ILE A 105 -3.24 -0.61 -0.46
N GLN A 106 -3.60 -1.82 -0.88
CA GLN A 106 -4.94 -2.16 -1.31
C GLN A 106 -5.57 -3.09 -0.28
N ALA A 107 -6.82 -2.84 0.06
CA ALA A 107 -7.64 -3.75 0.86
C ALA A 107 -8.78 -4.28 -0.03
N PRO A 108 -8.56 -5.41 -0.74
CA PRO A 108 -9.50 -5.85 -1.76
C PRO A 108 -10.89 -6.20 -1.22
N SER A 109 -10.98 -6.83 -0.06
CA SER A 109 -12.26 -7.19 0.52
C SER A 109 -13.10 -5.96 0.90
N GLU A 110 -12.45 -4.86 1.22
CA GLU A 110 -13.09 -3.59 1.54
C GLU A 110 -13.19 -2.68 0.31
N GLN A 111 -12.61 -3.08 -0.81
CA GLN A 111 -12.54 -2.30 -2.05
C GLN A 111 -11.92 -0.92 -1.84
N LEU A 112 -10.86 -0.87 -1.05
CA LEU A 112 -10.17 0.35 -0.68
C LEU A 112 -8.73 0.33 -1.15
N ILE A 113 -8.25 1.52 -1.52
CA ILE A 113 -6.83 1.79 -1.75
C ILE A 113 -6.44 2.96 -0.85
N VAL A 114 -5.33 2.80 -0.14
CA VAL A 114 -4.74 3.88 0.65
C VAL A 114 -3.36 4.19 0.10
N PHE A 115 -3.14 5.44 -0.19
CA PHE A 115 -1.90 5.93 -0.79
C PHE A 115 -1.33 7.07 0.05
N ILE A 116 -0.04 6.98 0.36
CA ILE A 116 0.70 8.05 1.02
C ILE A 116 1.95 8.33 0.20
N ALA A 117 2.22 9.59 -0.05
CA ALA A 117 3.44 10.00 -0.73
C ALA A 117 3.96 11.30 -0.13
N ALA A 118 5.27 11.41 0.00
CA ALA A 118 5.89 12.67 0.39
C ALA A 118 5.86 13.63 -0.81
N VAL A 119 5.44 14.86 -0.53
CA VAL A 119 5.55 15.93 -1.50
C VAL A 119 6.95 16.52 -1.35
N VAL A 120 7.74 16.38 -2.38
CA VAL A 120 9.10 16.93 -2.38
C VAL A 120 9.02 18.40 -2.71
N ALA A 121 9.49 19.18 -1.80
CA ALA A 121 9.60 20.60 -2.02
C ALA A 121 10.77 20.92 -2.99
#